data_8ebbf2cef774f9c9ea36642f7e9e17e9
#
_entry.id   8ebbf2cef774f9c9ea36642f7e9e17e9
#
_cell.length_a   1.000
_cell.length_b   1.000
_cell.length_c   1.000
_cell.angle_alpha   90.00
_cell.angle_beta   90.00
_cell.angle_gamma   90.00
#
_symmetry.space_group_name_H-M   'P 1'
#
loop_
_entity.id
_entity.type
_entity.pdbx_description
1 polymer ?
#
loop_
_entity_poly.entity_id
_entity_poly.type
_entity_poly.pdbx_seq_one_letter_code
_entity_poly.pdbx_strand_id
1 'polypeptide(L)'
;RATRCSAASTSATSTSVEALSPEQLKRNILRLGALTDRGQLLFPQKAYAPLDMYNAKHKEEIVAAVEALAKTKEGKPLDPALLNGEWECVLATKQIFRSSPFFMAIQDAFGDATFGDSKSSEVFFRLHDLQVMSWGASTVGRVAQRINLENETLESDFDTILFRSTVIPILGWFKLLPTFGGRVVSFAERVKLDPESGRIDLELMKTRVERKEGIPEPPLFLPWFLDRDYPVNAVWKLLPWNKGRAPTATTYVKYVDEDFRVMVDRDGQYFVYCKVA
;
A
#
# COMPACT_ATOMS: atom_id res chain seq x y z
N ARG A 1 17.69 15.95 48.88
CA ARG A 1 18.07 14.61 48.37
C ARG A 1 17.17 14.32 47.15
N ALA A 2 17.75 14.51 45.97
CA ALA A 2 17.10 14.15 44.72
C ALA A 2 17.51 12.72 44.35
N THR A 3 16.54 11.84 44.23
CA THR A 3 16.75 10.45 43.80
C THR A 3 16.78 10.42 42.28
N ARG A 4 17.93 10.09 41.72
CA ARG A 4 18.07 9.80 40.27
C ARG A 4 17.33 8.52 39.96
N CYS A 5 16.28 8.59 39.12
CA CYS A 5 15.77 7.41 38.42
C CYS A 5 16.67 7.13 37.24
N SER A 6 17.28 5.96 37.26
CA SER A 6 18.15 5.39 36.25
C SER A 6 17.36 5.05 34.98
N ALA A 7 17.82 5.57 33.84
CA ALA A 7 17.35 5.14 32.51
C ALA A 7 18.01 3.79 32.18
N ALA A 8 17.24 2.73 32.26
CA ALA A 8 17.61 1.41 31.74
C ALA A 8 16.37 0.74 31.20
N SER A 9 16.21 0.70 29.86
CA SER A 9 15.59 -0.38 29.12
C SER A 9 15.26 0.04 27.66
N THR A 10 16.29 0.11 26.82
CA THR A 10 16.03 0.26 25.36
C THR A 10 16.62 -0.91 24.55
N SER A 11 17.18 -1.94 25.18
CA SER A 11 17.86 -3.04 24.48
C SER A 11 17.13 -4.39 24.53
N ALA A 12 16.01 -4.52 25.23
CA ALA A 12 15.36 -5.81 25.44
C ALA A 12 14.40 -6.23 24.32
N THR A 13 13.95 -5.31 23.43
CA THR A 13 12.90 -5.59 22.44
C THR A 13 13.47 -6.16 21.12
N SER A 14 14.69 -5.81 20.73
CA SER A 14 15.30 -6.26 19.48
C SER A 14 15.79 -7.72 19.53
N THR A 15 16.28 -8.17 20.67
CA THR A 15 16.83 -9.52 20.83
C THR A 15 15.76 -10.61 20.86
N SER A 16 14.50 -10.30 21.12
CA SER A 16 13.41 -11.28 21.21
C SER A 16 12.78 -11.65 19.86
N VAL A 17 12.90 -10.79 18.85
CA VAL A 17 12.25 -10.99 17.53
C VAL A 17 13.07 -11.92 16.64
N GLU A 18 14.39 -11.88 16.71
CA GLU A 18 15.28 -12.73 15.90
C GLU A 18 15.26 -14.22 16.26
N ALA A 19 14.71 -14.56 17.42
CA ALA A 19 14.57 -15.96 17.88
C ALA A 19 13.26 -16.62 17.46
N LEU A 20 12.35 -15.91 16.77
CA LEU A 20 11.04 -16.41 16.37
C LEU A 20 11.12 -17.24 15.07
N SER A 21 10.31 -18.31 15.00
CA SER A 21 10.17 -19.07 13.76
C SER A 21 9.44 -18.24 12.69
N PRO A 22 9.60 -18.55 11.37
CA PRO A 22 8.88 -17.86 10.30
C PRO A 22 7.37 -17.81 10.54
N GLU A 23 6.76 -18.88 11.01
CA GLU A 23 5.32 -18.93 11.32
C GLU A 23 4.92 -18.04 12.50
N GLN A 24 5.80 -17.89 13.49
CA GLN A 24 5.58 -16.95 14.60
C GLN A 24 5.70 -15.50 14.13
N LEU A 25 6.66 -15.22 13.25
CA LEU A 25 6.83 -13.89 12.63
C LEU A 25 5.62 -13.51 11.78
N LYS A 26 5.13 -14.40 10.91
CA LYS A 26 3.91 -14.19 10.13
C LYS A 26 2.71 -13.86 11.03
N ARG A 27 2.48 -14.69 12.06
CA ARG A 27 1.39 -14.42 13.03
C ARG A 27 1.53 -13.09 13.74
N ASN A 28 2.74 -12.70 14.11
CA ASN A 28 2.97 -11.40 14.75
C ASN A 28 2.69 -10.24 13.78
N ILE A 29 3.13 -10.35 12.52
CA ILE A 29 2.84 -9.38 11.47
C ILE A 29 1.34 -9.22 11.25
N LEU A 30 0.59 -10.33 11.16
CA LEU A 30 -0.87 -10.30 11.02
C LEU A 30 -1.55 -9.66 12.23
N ARG A 31 -1.08 -9.97 13.46
CA ARG A 31 -1.56 -9.32 14.68
C ARG A 31 -1.34 -7.80 14.66
N LEU A 32 -0.15 -7.38 14.25
CA LEU A 32 0.18 -5.96 14.11
C LEU A 32 -0.67 -5.30 13.01
N GLY A 33 -0.90 -5.99 11.90
CA GLY A 33 -1.82 -5.53 10.84
C GLY A 33 -3.23 -5.29 11.37
N ALA A 34 -3.77 -6.24 12.15
CA ALA A 34 -5.10 -6.11 12.75
C ALA A 34 -5.18 -4.95 13.76
N LEU A 35 -4.16 -4.78 14.61
CA LEU A 35 -4.11 -3.71 15.61
C LEU A 35 -3.96 -2.31 15.02
N THR A 36 -3.41 -2.19 13.82
CA THR A 36 -3.07 -0.91 13.19
C THR A 36 -3.91 -0.60 11.96
N ASP A 37 -5.04 -1.29 11.77
CA ASP A 37 -5.84 -1.23 10.53
C ASP A 37 -4.93 -1.35 9.29
N ARG A 38 -4.25 -2.48 9.17
CA ARG A 38 -3.30 -2.77 8.08
C ARG A 38 -2.16 -1.74 7.99
N GLY A 39 -1.75 -1.16 9.11
CA GLY A 39 -0.73 -0.11 9.15
C GLY A 39 -1.27 1.30 8.88
N GLN A 40 -2.56 1.49 8.56
CA GLN A 40 -3.09 2.81 8.20
C GLN A 40 -3.20 3.74 9.40
N LEU A 41 -3.35 3.23 10.62
CA LEU A 41 -3.30 4.02 11.86
C LEU A 41 -1.90 4.53 12.22
N LEU A 42 -0.85 4.08 11.52
CA LEU A 42 0.52 4.56 11.73
C LEU A 42 0.77 5.97 11.16
N PHE A 43 -0.16 6.48 10.35
CA PHE A 43 -0.05 7.80 9.74
C PHE A 43 -0.89 8.78 10.54
N PRO A 44 -0.29 9.84 11.11
CA PRO A 44 -1.02 10.85 11.84
C PRO A 44 -1.95 11.58 10.87
N GLN A 45 -3.20 11.19 10.88
CA GLN A 45 -4.29 11.99 10.36
C GLN A 45 -4.49 13.12 11.36
N LYS A 46 -3.91 14.27 11.11
CA LYS A 46 -3.86 15.42 12.03
C LYS A 46 -5.23 15.84 12.58
N ALA A 47 -6.33 15.49 11.92
CA ALA A 47 -7.67 15.80 12.36
C ALA A 47 -8.23 14.86 13.46
N TYR A 48 -7.67 13.67 13.60
CA TYR A 48 -8.21 12.62 14.49
C TYR A 48 -7.13 11.95 15.35
N ALA A 49 -6.01 12.60 15.55
CA ALA A 49 -4.88 12.07 16.29
C ALA A 49 -5.03 12.19 17.82
N PRO A 50 -5.84 11.35 18.48
CA PRO A 50 -5.63 11.13 19.91
C PRO A 50 -4.69 9.96 20.20
N LEU A 51 -4.01 9.38 19.22
CA LEU A 51 -3.47 8.04 19.36
C LEU A 51 -1.97 7.94 19.07
N ASP A 52 -1.19 8.87 19.59
CA ASP A 52 0.28 8.75 19.67
C ASP A 52 0.75 7.42 20.31
N MET A 53 -0.10 6.81 21.13
CA MET A 53 0.23 5.55 21.79
C MET A 53 0.37 4.34 20.84
N TYR A 54 -0.16 4.42 19.60
CA TYR A 54 -0.05 3.35 18.62
C TYR A 54 1.04 3.56 17.57
N ASN A 55 1.57 4.78 17.41
CA ASN A 55 2.28 5.15 16.19
C ASN A 55 3.78 4.75 16.16
N ALA A 56 4.59 5.20 17.11
CA ALA A 56 6.04 5.00 17.03
C ALA A 56 6.43 3.54 17.29
N LYS A 57 6.01 2.99 18.44
CA LYS A 57 6.39 1.64 18.86
C LYS A 57 5.91 0.55 17.92
N HIS A 58 4.64 0.60 17.46
CA HIS A 58 4.11 -0.39 16.54
C HIS A 58 4.77 -0.33 15.17
N LYS A 59 5.17 0.85 14.70
CA LYS A 59 5.90 0.98 13.44
C LYS A 59 7.26 0.29 13.52
N GLU A 60 8.00 0.50 14.59
CA GLU A 60 9.29 -0.16 14.84
C GLU A 60 9.11 -1.69 14.95
N GLU A 61 8.09 -2.15 15.68
CA GLU A 61 7.78 -3.58 15.81
C GLU A 61 7.41 -4.22 14.46
N ILE A 62 6.64 -3.52 13.61
CA ILE A 62 6.28 -3.98 12.27
C ILE A 62 7.53 -4.12 11.41
N VAL A 63 8.35 -3.08 11.33
CA VAL A 63 9.57 -3.09 10.50
C VAL A 63 10.48 -4.22 10.97
N ALA A 64 10.74 -4.33 12.28
CA ALA A 64 11.58 -5.38 12.84
C ALA A 64 11.05 -6.80 12.52
N ALA A 65 9.74 -7.04 12.65
CA ALA A 65 9.15 -8.34 12.37
C ALA A 65 9.23 -8.69 10.87
N VAL A 66 8.97 -7.72 9.98
CA VAL A 66 9.04 -7.90 8.53
C VAL A 66 10.47 -8.16 8.07
N GLU A 67 11.45 -7.40 8.60
CA GLU A 67 12.87 -7.59 8.30
C GLU A 67 13.38 -8.95 8.81
N ALA A 68 12.98 -9.35 10.01
CA ALA A 68 13.34 -10.67 10.54
C ALA A 68 12.79 -11.79 9.65
N LEU A 69 11.55 -11.66 9.15
CA LEU A 69 10.98 -12.63 8.21
C LEU A 69 11.74 -12.64 6.89
N ALA A 70 12.06 -11.48 6.33
CA ALA A 70 12.80 -11.35 5.08
C ALA A 70 14.19 -12.01 5.17
N LYS A 71 14.90 -11.84 6.28
CA LYS A 71 16.21 -12.47 6.55
C LYS A 71 16.18 -13.99 6.45
N THR A 72 15.04 -14.65 6.73
CA THR A 72 14.94 -16.13 6.65
C THR A 72 15.10 -16.68 5.24
N LYS A 73 14.89 -15.85 4.22
CA LYS A 73 15.04 -16.18 2.79
C LYS A 73 16.22 -15.47 2.12
N GLU A 74 16.96 -14.66 2.86
CA GLU A 74 18.09 -13.91 2.30
C GLU A 74 19.13 -14.85 1.66
N GLY A 75 19.63 -14.45 0.49
CA GLY A 75 20.60 -15.22 -0.29
C GLY A 75 20.06 -16.47 -0.99
N LYS A 76 18.73 -16.68 -1.00
CA LYS A 76 18.10 -17.77 -1.76
C LYS A 76 17.35 -17.19 -2.95
N PRO A 77 17.52 -17.75 -4.16
CA PRO A 77 16.73 -17.36 -5.31
C PRO A 77 15.23 -17.55 -5.03
N LEU A 78 14.43 -16.63 -5.55
CA LEU A 78 12.98 -16.73 -5.45
C LEU A 78 12.44 -17.76 -6.45
N ASP A 79 11.50 -18.58 -6.02
CA ASP A 79 10.71 -19.42 -6.92
C ASP A 79 9.61 -18.56 -7.57
N PRO A 80 9.67 -18.31 -8.90
CA PRO A 80 8.68 -17.51 -9.60
C PRO A 80 7.26 -18.08 -9.49
N ALA A 81 7.11 -19.41 -9.38
CA ALA A 81 5.81 -20.06 -9.30
C ALA A 81 5.03 -19.65 -8.05
N LEU A 82 5.71 -19.36 -6.95
CA LEU A 82 5.08 -18.92 -5.69
C LEU A 82 4.41 -17.55 -5.83
N LEU A 83 4.86 -16.69 -6.75
CA LEU A 83 4.30 -15.36 -6.95
C LEU A 83 2.95 -15.37 -7.69
N ASN A 84 2.69 -16.39 -8.50
CA ASN A 84 1.45 -16.48 -9.23
C ASN A 84 0.24 -16.64 -8.31
N GLY A 85 -0.86 -15.95 -8.66
CA GLY A 85 -2.11 -16.03 -7.94
C GLY A 85 -2.62 -14.68 -7.43
N GLU A 86 -3.63 -14.72 -6.58
CA GLU A 86 -4.26 -13.55 -5.98
C GLU A 86 -3.74 -13.33 -4.56
N TRP A 87 -3.42 -12.08 -4.26
CA TRP A 87 -2.78 -11.65 -3.02
C TRP A 87 -3.49 -10.45 -2.42
N GLU A 88 -3.93 -10.54 -1.18
CA GLU A 88 -4.56 -9.44 -0.45
C GLU A 88 -3.55 -8.73 0.47
N CYS A 89 -3.48 -7.41 0.39
CA CYS A 89 -2.60 -6.60 1.22
C CYS A 89 -3.14 -6.50 2.65
N VAL A 90 -2.40 -7.08 3.59
CA VAL A 90 -2.78 -7.19 5.01
C VAL A 90 -2.02 -6.22 5.91
N LEU A 91 -0.91 -5.66 5.44
CA LEU A 91 -0.13 -4.67 6.18
C LEU A 91 0.69 -3.81 5.22
N ALA A 92 0.79 -2.52 5.50
CA ALA A 92 1.68 -1.60 4.79
C ALA A 92 2.32 -0.60 5.78
N THR A 93 3.58 -0.26 5.56
CA THR A 93 4.29 0.78 6.34
C THR A 93 4.09 2.19 5.77
N LYS A 94 3.31 2.31 4.71
CA LYS A 94 2.81 3.55 4.07
C LYS A 94 1.33 3.38 3.70
N GLN A 95 0.75 4.42 3.13
CA GLN A 95 -0.64 4.35 2.67
C GLN A 95 -0.83 3.14 1.74
N ILE A 96 -1.79 2.30 2.06
CA ILE A 96 -1.97 0.99 1.43
C ILE A 96 -2.23 1.08 -0.08
N PHE A 97 -2.85 2.16 -0.57
CA PHE A 97 -3.08 2.37 -2.00
C PHE A 97 -1.78 2.53 -2.80
N ARG A 98 -0.67 2.93 -2.15
CA ARG A 98 0.65 3.05 -2.79
C ARG A 98 1.23 1.72 -3.27
N SER A 99 0.65 0.61 -2.86
CA SER A 99 0.96 -0.72 -3.38
C SER A 99 0.49 -0.93 -4.83
N SER A 100 -0.37 -0.05 -5.35
CA SER A 100 -0.83 -0.12 -6.75
C SER A 100 0.26 0.31 -7.73
N PRO A 101 0.41 -0.39 -8.87
CA PRO A 101 1.34 -0.03 -9.95
C PRO A 101 1.23 1.43 -10.41
N PHE A 102 0.03 2.00 -10.38
CA PHE A 102 -0.18 3.41 -10.72
C PHE A 102 0.61 4.36 -9.82
N PHE A 103 0.50 4.17 -8.50
CA PHE A 103 1.22 5.02 -7.54
C PHE A 103 2.72 4.72 -7.50
N MET A 104 3.11 3.47 -7.72
CA MET A 104 4.53 3.10 -7.88
C MET A 104 5.14 3.78 -9.11
N ALA A 105 4.44 3.81 -10.25
CA ALA A 105 4.93 4.50 -11.45
C ALA A 105 5.06 6.01 -11.24
N ILE A 106 4.16 6.64 -10.49
CA ILE A 106 4.28 8.05 -10.09
C ILE A 106 5.54 8.25 -9.23
N GLN A 107 5.77 7.39 -8.25
CA GLN A 107 6.94 7.45 -7.39
C GLN A 107 8.24 7.34 -8.19
N ASP A 108 8.31 6.38 -9.11
CA ASP A 108 9.48 6.17 -9.98
C ASP A 108 9.69 7.33 -10.95
N ALA A 109 8.62 7.94 -11.45
CA ALA A 109 8.72 9.10 -12.35
C ALA A 109 9.30 10.34 -11.68
N PHE A 110 8.99 10.57 -10.41
CA PHE A 110 9.61 11.62 -9.62
C PHE A 110 11.07 11.32 -9.29
N GLY A 111 11.42 10.04 -9.19
CA GLY A 111 12.79 9.60 -8.85
C GLY A 111 13.26 10.21 -7.53
N ASP A 112 14.46 10.78 -7.56
CA ASP A 112 15.06 11.43 -6.39
C ASP A 112 14.85 12.97 -6.39
N ALA A 113 13.98 13.47 -7.28
CA ALA A 113 13.65 14.89 -7.33
C ALA A 113 13.08 15.37 -5.99
N THR A 114 13.50 16.55 -5.55
CA THR A 114 13.07 17.18 -4.30
C THR A 114 12.29 18.45 -4.56
N PHE A 115 11.39 18.77 -3.64
CA PHE A 115 10.70 20.05 -3.54
C PHE A 115 10.89 20.57 -2.10
N GLY A 116 11.76 21.57 -1.94
CA GLY A 116 12.27 21.96 -0.63
C GLY A 116 13.05 20.81 0.02
N ASP A 117 12.78 20.54 1.29
CA ASP A 117 13.43 19.49 2.07
C ASP A 117 12.80 18.09 1.90
N SER A 118 11.77 17.98 1.03
CA SER A 118 11.02 16.72 0.87
C SER A 118 11.18 16.15 -0.55
N LYS A 119 11.12 14.81 -0.69
CA LYS A 119 11.03 14.18 -2.01
C LYS A 119 9.74 14.64 -2.72
N SER A 120 9.82 14.94 -4.01
CA SER A 120 8.67 15.40 -4.81
C SER A 120 7.53 14.36 -4.82
N SER A 121 7.85 13.06 -4.81
CA SER A 121 6.86 11.99 -4.67
C SER A 121 6.09 12.07 -3.35
N GLU A 122 6.76 12.34 -2.24
CA GLU A 122 6.12 12.48 -0.92
C GLU A 122 5.22 13.71 -0.86
N VAL A 123 5.60 14.82 -1.49
CA VAL A 123 4.75 16.00 -1.62
C VAL A 123 3.48 15.67 -2.41
N PHE A 124 3.62 14.95 -3.52
CA PHE A 124 2.47 14.48 -4.31
C PHE A 124 1.53 13.62 -3.47
N PHE A 125 2.06 12.61 -2.77
CA PHE A 125 1.24 11.73 -1.94
C PHE A 125 0.57 12.45 -0.78
N ARG A 126 1.25 13.42 -0.17
CA ARG A 126 0.66 14.27 0.87
C ARG A 126 -0.49 15.12 0.34
N LEU A 127 -0.35 15.68 -0.86
CA LEU A 127 -1.44 16.43 -1.51
C LEU A 127 -2.61 15.52 -1.88
N HIS A 128 -2.33 14.32 -2.37
CA HIS A 128 -3.35 13.32 -2.66
C HIS A 128 -4.11 12.92 -1.39
N ASP A 129 -3.43 12.64 -0.28
CA ASP A 129 -4.05 12.37 1.01
C ASP A 129 -4.93 13.52 1.48
N LEU A 130 -4.46 14.76 1.38
CA LEU A 130 -5.25 15.93 1.73
C LEU A 130 -6.50 16.05 0.87
N GLN A 131 -6.41 15.80 -0.42
CA GLN A 131 -7.56 15.80 -1.33
C GLN A 131 -8.60 14.74 -0.93
N VAL A 132 -8.15 13.53 -0.69
CA VAL A 132 -9.00 12.39 -0.32
C VAL A 132 -9.67 12.62 1.04
N MET A 133 -8.94 13.23 1.99
CA MET A 133 -9.43 13.47 3.36
C MET A 133 -10.27 14.73 3.51
N SER A 134 -10.00 15.78 2.71
CA SER A 134 -10.69 17.07 2.83
C SER A 134 -12.18 17.00 2.44
N TRP A 135 -12.57 15.99 1.67
CA TRP A 135 -13.95 15.75 1.24
C TRP A 135 -14.74 14.80 2.17
N GLY A 136 -14.29 14.60 3.38
CA GLY A 136 -15.05 13.86 4.40
C GLY A 136 -14.88 12.35 4.30
N ALA A 137 -13.72 11.88 4.72
CA ALA A 137 -13.46 10.49 5.03
C ALA A 137 -13.74 9.51 3.88
N SER A 138 -12.87 9.46 2.92
CA SER A 138 -12.76 8.29 2.06
C SER A 138 -12.09 7.16 2.83
N THR A 139 -12.48 5.95 2.52
CA THR A 139 -11.90 4.74 3.09
C THR A 139 -11.43 3.85 1.95
N VAL A 140 -10.19 3.38 2.05
CA VAL A 140 -9.70 2.32 1.18
C VAL A 140 -10.14 0.99 1.78
N GLY A 141 -10.93 0.24 1.04
CA GLY A 141 -11.39 -1.09 1.43
C GLY A 141 -10.34 -2.16 1.18
N ARG A 142 -10.74 -3.25 0.52
CA ARG A 142 -9.84 -4.32 0.11
C ARG A 142 -8.79 -3.79 -0.86
N VAL A 143 -7.56 -4.25 -0.72
CA VAL A 143 -6.46 -3.99 -1.68
C VAL A 143 -5.87 -5.33 -2.06
N ALA A 144 -5.89 -5.67 -3.33
CA ALA A 144 -5.41 -6.94 -3.81
C ALA A 144 -4.58 -6.81 -5.10
N GLN A 145 -3.82 -7.85 -5.39
CA GLN A 145 -3.03 -7.99 -6.60
C GLN A 145 -3.17 -9.41 -7.14
N ARG A 146 -3.40 -9.54 -8.44
CA ARG A 146 -3.30 -10.79 -9.18
C ARG A 146 -2.05 -10.75 -10.04
N ILE A 147 -1.16 -11.71 -9.85
CA ILE A 147 0.09 -11.83 -10.60
C ILE A 147 0.02 -13.08 -11.45
N ASN A 148 0.36 -12.94 -12.72
CA ASN A 148 0.57 -14.05 -13.64
C ASN A 148 1.88 -13.80 -14.42
N LEU A 149 2.95 -14.46 -14.00
CA LEU A 149 4.26 -14.29 -14.61
C LEU A 149 4.37 -14.97 -15.98
N GLU A 150 3.54 -16.00 -16.25
CA GLU A 150 3.51 -16.66 -17.57
C GLU A 150 2.99 -15.71 -18.65
N ASN A 151 1.99 -14.90 -18.29
CA ASN A 151 1.41 -13.89 -19.18
C ASN A 151 2.07 -12.50 -19.01
N GLU A 152 3.07 -12.38 -18.15
CA GLU A 152 3.75 -11.12 -17.80
C GLU A 152 2.74 -10.03 -17.35
N THR A 153 1.72 -10.38 -16.55
CA THR A 153 0.67 -9.44 -16.13
C THR A 153 0.58 -9.30 -14.62
N LEU A 154 0.23 -8.09 -14.19
CA LEU A 154 -0.17 -7.78 -12.82
C LEU A 154 -1.41 -6.89 -12.85
N GLU A 155 -2.46 -7.35 -12.19
CA GLU A 155 -3.67 -6.58 -11.92
C GLU A 155 -3.69 -6.20 -10.44
N SER A 156 -3.85 -4.92 -10.16
CA SER A 156 -3.97 -4.43 -8.78
C SER A 156 -5.29 -3.71 -8.61
N ASP A 157 -6.08 -4.15 -7.65
CA ASP A 157 -7.38 -3.55 -7.35
C ASP A 157 -7.45 -3.03 -5.91
N PHE A 158 -8.19 -1.94 -5.71
CA PHE A 158 -8.56 -1.46 -4.39
C PHE A 158 -9.96 -0.84 -4.40
N ASP A 159 -10.72 -1.13 -3.36
CA ASP A 159 -12.04 -0.58 -3.17
C ASP A 159 -11.93 0.82 -2.55
N THR A 160 -12.59 1.80 -3.16
CA THR A 160 -12.67 3.17 -2.66
C THR A 160 -14.09 3.52 -2.29
N ILE A 161 -14.29 4.02 -1.08
CA ILE A 161 -15.58 4.46 -0.56
C ILE A 161 -15.45 5.92 -0.13
N LEU A 162 -16.16 6.80 -0.82
CA LEU A 162 -16.16 8.24 -0.55
C LEU A 162 -17.33 8.62 0.37
N PHE A 163 -17.11 9.63 1.20
CA PHE A 163 -18.10 10.22 2.11
C PHE A 163 -18.72 9.22 3.10
N ARG A 164 -17.98 8.20 3.52
CA ARG A 164 -18.47 7.19 4.45
C ARG A 164 -18.87 7.78 5.81
N SER A 165 -18.14 8.75 6.30
CA SER A 165 -18.26 9.29 7.67
C SER A 165 -18.77 10.73 7.72
N THR A 166 -19.48 11.23 6.69
CA THR A 166 -20.06 12.57 6.68
C THR A 166 -21.38 12.60 7.46
N VAL A 167 -21.29 12.46 8.78
CA VAL A 167 -22.44 12.46 9.68
C VAL A 167 -22.48 13.75 10.46
N ILE A 168 -23.68 14.35 10.64
CA ILE A 168 -23.84 15.51 11.51
C ILE A 168 -23.76 15.02 12.96
N PRO A 169 -22.78 15.47 13.78
CA PRO A 169 -22.51 14.89 15.10
C PRO A 169 -23.70 14.95 16.07
N ILE A 170 -24.52 15.99 16.02
CA ILE A 170 -25.66 16.19 16.91
C ILE A 170 -26.86 15.33 16.50
N LEU A 171 -27.01 15.06 15.20
CA LEU A 171 -28.14 14.31 14.64
C LEU A 171 -27.79 12.85 14.30
N GLY A 172 -26.59 12.39 14.60
CA GLY A 172 -26.04 11.03 14.57
C GLY A 172 -26.33 10.16 13.33
N TRP A 173 -27.54 10.13 12.87
CA TRP A 173 -28.05 9.35 11.75
C TRP A 173 -28.21 10.14 10.43
N PHE A 174 -28.11 11.47 10.46
CA PHE A 174 -28.19 12.27 9.24
C PHE A 174 -26.85 12.30 8.53
N LYS A 175 -26.79 11.77 7.33
CA LYS A 175 -25.66 11.91 6.42
C LYS A 175 -25.75 13.23 5.65
N LEU A 176 -24.65 13.99 5.69
CA LEU A 176 -24.55 15.24 4.95
C LEU A 176 -24.40 14.98 3.43
N LEU A 177 -23.61 13.97 3.07
CA LEU A 177 -23.34 13.61 1.67
C LEU A 177 -23.60 12.13 1.47
N PRO A 178 -24.11 11.72 0.29
CA PRO A 178 -24.33 10.31 -0.01
C PRO A 178 -22.98 9.58 -0.11
N THR A 179 -22.94 8.35 0.43
CA THR A 179 -21.78 7.47 0.21
C THR A 179 -21.83 6.92 -1.20
N PHE A 180 -20.69 6.93 -1.89
CA PHE A 180 -20.51 6.24 -3.16
C PHE A 180 -19.07 5.81 -3.33
N GLY A 181 -18.79 5.02 -4.37
CA GLY A 181 -17.45 4.58 -4.65
C GLY A 181 -17.38 3.60 -5.80
N GLY A 182 -16.37 2.79 -5.81
CA GLY A 182 -16.11 1.75 -6.80
C GLY A 182 -14.80 1.05 -6.51
N ARG A 183 -14.49 0.08 -7.35
CA ARG A 183 -13.21 -0.62 -7.36
C ARG A 183 -12.30 0.01 -8.40
N VAL A 184 -11.15 0.53 -7.98
CA VAL A 184 -10.12 1.02 -8.88
C VAL A 184 -9.21 -0.15 -9.24
N VAL A 185 -9.09 -0.45 -10.53
CA VAL A 185 -8.25 -1.52 -11.06
C VAL A 185 -7.14 -0.91 -11.91
N SER A 186 -5.91 -1.30 -11.65
CA SER A 186 -4.72 -0.92 -12.41
C SER A 186 -4.13 -2.15 -13.08
N PHE A 187 -3.98 -2.10 -14.41
CA PHE A 187 -3.44 -3.19 -15.21
C PHE A 187 -2.02 -2.86 -15.64
N ALA A 188 -1.08 -3.73 -15.27
CA ALA A 188 0.31 -3.68 -15.68
C ALA A 188 0.66 -4.90 -16.54
N GLU A 189 1.52 -4.69 -17.51
CA GLU A 189 2.08 -5.70 -18.40
C GLU A 189 3.60 -5.67 -18.35
N ARG A 190 4.23 -6.61 -19.06
CA ARG A 190 5.69 -6.76 -19.09
C ARG A 190 6.28 -6.93 -17.69
N VAL A 191 5.55 -7.68 -16.86
CA VAL A 191 5.97 -7.99 -15.50
C VAL A 191 7.12 -8.97 -15.55
N LYS A 192 8.32 -8.51 -15.19
CA LYS A 192 9.54 -9.31 -15.22
C LYS A 192 10.12 -9.42 -13.83
N LEU A 193 10.32 -10.64 -13.38
CA LEU A 193 11.00 -10.96 -12.14
C LEU A 193 12.46 -11.31 -12.43
N ASP A 194 13.38 -10.70 -11.69
CA ASP A 194 14.72 -11.22 -11.49
C ASP A 194 14.76 -12.06 -10.21
N PRO A 195 14.86 -13.40 -10.30
CA PRO A 195 14.79 -14.27 -9.13
C PRO A 195 15.95 -14.09 -8.15
N GLU A 196 17.11 -13.62 -8.62
CA GLU A 196 18.30 -13.45 -7.77
C GLU A 196 18.16 -12.22 -6.85
N SER A 197 17.70 -11.09 -7.40
CA SER A 197 17.55 -9.86 -6.65
C SER A 197 16.15 -9.68 -6.05
N GLY A 198 15.17 -10.46 -6.51
CA GLY A 198 13.76 -10.29 -6.20
C GLY A 198 13.11 -9.06 -6.86
N ARG A 199 13.82 -8.43 -7.81
CA ARG A 199 13.33 -7.24 -8.50
C ARG A 199 12.21 -7.60 -9.47
N ILE A 200 11.13 -6.84 -9.40
CA ILE A 200 10.04 -6.87 -10.37
C ILE A 200 9.98 -5.52 -11.08
N ASP A 201 10.13 -5.54 -12.40
CA ASP A 201 9.86 -4.40 -13.27
C ASP A 201 8.54 -4.63 -13.98
N LEU A 202 7.75 -3.57 -14.14
CA LEU A 202 6.46 -3.62 -14.81
C LEU A 202 6.16 -2.30 -15.53
N GLU A 203 5.25 -2.36 -16.52
CA GLU A 203 4.75 -1.19 -17.25
C GLU A 203 3.24 -1.05 -17.02
N LEU A 204 2.80 0.10 -16.53
CA LEU A 204 1.39 0.37 -16.34
C LEU A 204 0.72 0.66 -17.69
N MET A 205 -0.35 -0.04 -18.00
CA MET A 205 -1.06 0.09 -19.27
C MET A 205 -2.32 0.94 -19.16
N LYS A 206 -3.21 0.58 -18.25
CA LYS A 206 -4.51 1.23 -18.10
C LYS A 206 -5.00 1.15 -16.66
N THR A 207 -5.97 2.00 -16.35
CA THR A 207 -6.77 1.92 -15.13
C THR A 207 -8.25 1.86 -15.48
N ARG A 208 -9.05 1.31 -14.58
CA ARG A 208 -10.50 1.26 -14.67
C ARG A 208 -11.11 1.51 -13.30
N VAL A 209 -12.29 2.12 -13.27
CA VAL A 209 -13.10 2.15 -12.05
C VAL A 209 -14.32 1.27 -12.32
N GLU A 210 -14.44 0.18 -11.58
CA GLU A 210 -15.50 -0.81 -11.75
C GLU A 210 -16.59 -0.64 -10.71
N ARG A 211 -17.81 -1.04 -11.08
CA ARG A 211 -18.89 -1.23 -10.11
C ARG A 211 -18.52 -2.34 -9.14
N LYS A 212 -18.86 -2.12 -7.89
CA LYS A 212 -18.63 -3.11 -6.85
C LYS A 212 -19.90 -3.35 -6.05
N GLU A 213 -20.31 -4.60 -5.97
CA GLU A 213 -21.42 -5.00 -5.13
C GLU A 213 -21.22 -4.54 -3.68
N GLY A 214 -22.25 -3.98 -3.07
CA GLY A 214 -22.20 -3.41 -1.73
C GLY A 214 -21.63 -1.99 -1.62
N ILE A 215 -21.13 -1.41 -2.72
CA ILE A 215 -20.70 -0.01 -2.78
C ILE A 215 -21.71 0.77 -3.65
N PRO A 216 -22.39 1.79 -3.12
CA PRO A 216 -23.31 2.61 -3.90
C PRO A 216 -22.62 3.30 -5.07
N GLU A 217 -23.29 3.34 -6.22
CA GLU A 217 -22.78 4.04 -7.39
C GLU A 217 -22.77 5.56 -7.20
N PRO A 218 -21.82 6.27 -7.83
CA PRO A 218 -21.80 7.73 -7.80
C PRO A 218 -23.05 8.30 -8.50
N PRO A 219 -23.57 9.44 -7.99
CA PRO A 219 -24.79 10.05 -8.50
C PRO A 219 -24.60 10.76 -9.84
N LEU A 220 -25.71 11.11 -10.51
CA LEU A 220 -25.82 11.92 -11.73
C LEU A 220 -25.08 11.29 -12.93
N PHE A 221 -24.19 12.04 -13.58
CA PHE A 221 -23.44 11.64 -14.77
C PHE A 221 -22.17 10.83 -14.45
N LEU A 222 -21.77 10.75 -13.18
CA LEU A 222 -20.58 10.02 -12.76
C LEU A 222 -20.59 8.51 -13.06
N PRO A 223 -21.76 7.81 -13.08
CA PRO A 223 -21.81 6.40 -13.50
C PRO A 223 -21.26 6.16 -14.92
N TRP A 224 -21.26 7.19 -15.78
CA TRP A 224 -20.70 7.10 -17.12
C TRP A 224 -19.18 6.84 -17.12
N PHE A 225 -18.47 7.19 -16.06
CA PHE A 225 -17.03 6.92 -15.92
C PHE A 225 -16.71 5.50 -15.42
N LEU A 226 -17.72 4.77 -14.94
CA LEU A 226 -17.52 3.40 -14.46
C LEU A 226 -17.37 2.41 -15.63
N ASP A 227 -16.66 1.31 -15.38
CA ASP A 227 -16.44 0.18 -16.27
C ASP A 227 -15.78 0.56 -17.62
N ARG A 228 -15.04 1.66 -17.64
CA ARG A 228 -14.28 2.12 -18.81
C ARG A 228 -12.79 2.03 -18.60
N ASP A 229 -12.09 1.59 -19.63
CA ASP A 229 -10.62 1.60 -19.63
C ASP A 229 -10.09 3.00 -19.91
N TYR A 230 -9.25 3.48 -19.01
CA TYR A 230 -8.50 4.72 -19.17
C TYR A 230 -7.06 4.39 -19.56
N PRO A 231 -6.62 4.73 -20.78
CA PRO A 231 -5.32 4.34 -21.32
C PRO A 231 -4.19 5.20 -20.69
N VAL A 232 -3.84 4.89 -19.45
CA VAL A 232 -2.83 5.66 -18.69
C VAL A 232 -1.50 5.69 -19.43
N ASN A 233 -1.08 4.58 -20.05
CA ASN A 233 0.16 4.50 -20.82
C ASN A 233 0.20 5.53 -21.97
N ALA A 234 -0.87 5.65 -22.73
CA ALA A 234 -0.94 6.59 -23.85
C ALA A 234 -0.93 8.04 -23.35
N VAL A 235 -1.75 8.35 -22.34
CA VAL A 235 -1.81 9.70 -21.75
C VAL A 235 -0.46 10.09 -21.15
N TRP A 236 0.19 9.16 -20.44
CA TRP A 236 1.50 9.39 -19.81
C TRP A 236 2.59 9.77 -20.82
N LYS A 237 2.64 9.06 -21.94
CA LYS A 237 3.61 9.33 -23.02
C LYS A 237 3.39 10.70 -23.67
N LEU A 238 2.16 11.22 -23.69
CA LEU A 238 1.84 12.52 -24.25
C LEU A 238 2.23 13.70 -23.33
N LEU A 239 2.48 13.44 -22.05
CA LEU A 239 2.89 14.51 -21.13
C LEU A 239 4.30 15.01 -21.47
N PRO A 240 4.49 16.34 -21.66
CA PRO A 240 5.75 16.89 -22.17
C PRO A 240 6.99 16.52 -21.34
N TRP A 241 6.84 16.42 -20.02
CA TRP A 241 7.93 16.07 -19.10
C TRP A 241 8.34 14.61 -19.15
N ASN A 242 7.48 13.73 -19.67
CA ASN A 242 7.78 12.29 -19.79
C ASN A 242 8.57 11.96 -21.07
N LYS A 243 8.63 12.88 -22.03
CA LYS A 243 9.42 12.69 -23.29
C LYS A 243 9.12 11.35 -23.99
N GLY A 244 7.84 10.94 -24.02
CA GLY A 244 7.40 9.68 -24.63
C GLY A 244 7.71 8.40 -23.85
N ARG A 245 8.28 8.50 -22.63
CA ARG A 245 8.56 7.33 -21.80
C ARG A 245 7.28 6.72 -21.25
N ALA A 246 7.25 5.39 -21.16
CA ALA A 246 6.16 4.66 -20.54
C ALA A 246 6.15 4.82 -19.01
N PRO A 247 4.99 4.69 -18.36
CA PRO A 247 4.90 4.62 -16.89
C PRO A 247 5.38 3.25 -16.42
N THR A 248 6.63 3.17 -16.00
CA THR A 248 7.24 1.97 -15.43
C THR A 248 7.30 2.05 -13.91
N ALA A 249 7.27 0.91 -13.26
CA ALA A 249 7.47 0.82 -11.81
C ALA A 249 8.39 -0.35 -11.48
N THR A 250 9.17 -0.16 -10.42
CA THR A 250 10.07 -1.18 -9.88
C THR A 250 9.73 -1.44 -8.42
N THR A 251 9.66 -2.72 -8.06
CA THR A 251 9.46 -3.18 -6.68
C THR A 251 10.29 -4.42 -6.42
N TYR A 252 10.48 -4.78 -5.15
CA TYR A 252 11.32 -5.92 -4.78
C TYR A 252 10.55 -6.88 -3.87
N VAL A 253 10.60 -8.16 -4.18
CA VAL A 253 10.13 -9.23 -3.29
C VAL A 253 11.25 -9.56 -2.31
N LYS A 254 10.99 -9.41 -1.01
CA LYS A 254 11.92 -9.73 0.07
C LYS A 254 11.65 -11.08 0.71
N TYR A 255 10.40 -11.54 0.59
CA TYR A 255 9.96 -12.84 1.09
C TYR A 255 8.76 -13.31 0.28
N VAL A 256 8.74 -14.58 -0.06
CA VAL A 256 7.56 -15.27 -0.59
C VAL A 256 7.58 -16.75 -0.19
N ASP A 257 6.42 -17.25 0.15
CA ASP A 257 6.11 -18.67 0.28
C ASP A 257 4.68 -18.97 -0.23
N GLU A 258 4.10 -20.08 0.17
CA GLU A 258 2.81 -20.52 -0.36
C GLU A 258 1.65 -19.58 -0.01
N ASP A 259 1.69 -18.91 1.15
CA ASP A 259 0.60 -18.13 1.71
C ASP A 259 0.96 -16.67 2.06
N PHE A 260 2.24 -16.31 2.01
CA PHE A 260 2.71 -15.01 2.50
C PHE A 260 3.74 -14.37 1.58
N ARG A 261 3.63 -13.06 1.35
CA ARG A 261 4.55 -12.30 0.49
C ARG A 261 4.86 -10.94 1.10
N VAL A 262 6.14 -10.56 1.08
CA VAL A 262 6.63 -9.24 1.48
C VAL A 262 7.25 -8.56 0.28
N MET A 263 6.77 -7.37 -0.04
CA MET A 263 7.33 -6.50 -1.08
C MET A 263 7.84 -5.20 -0.48
N VAL A 264 8.82 -4.62 -1.16
CA VAL A 264 9.42 -3.32 -0.81
C VAL A 264 9.40 -2.42 -2.04
N ASP A 265 8.95 -1.18 -1.86
CA ASP A 265 9.05 -0.15 -2.88
C ASP A 265 10.45 0.48 -2.95
N ARG A 266 10.64 1.39 -3.90
CA ARG A 266 11.88 2.14 -4.09
C ARG A 266 12.36 2.90 -2.85
N ASP A 267 11.43 3.37 -2.01
CA ASP A 267 11.73 4.14 -0.81
C ASP A 267 11.87 3.28 0.46
N GLY A 268 11.95 1.95 0.31
CA GLY A 268 12.11 1.01 1.42
C GLY A 268 10.84 0.80 2.24
N GLN A 269 9.66 1.06 1.67
CA GLN A 269 8.40 0.83 2.37
C GLN A 269 7.89 -0.58 2.11
N TYR A 270 7.42 -1.24 3.15
CA TYR A 270 6.96 -2.63 3.11
C TYR A 270 5.46 -2.72 2.83
N PHE A 271 5.12 -3.69 1.98
CA PHE A 271 3.75 -4.13 1.71
C PHE A 271 3.71 -5.64 1.89
N VAL A 272 2.86 -6.08 2.80
CA VAL A 272 2.71 -7.48 3.17
C VAL A 272 1.38 -8.01 2.66
N TYR A 273 1.41 -9.17 2.05
CA TYR A 273 0.25 -9.79 1.44
C TYR A 273 0.07 -11.21 1.94
N CYS A 274 -1.21 -11.62 2.04
CA CYS A 274 -1.59 -13.03 2.16
C CYS A 274 -2.18 -13.51 0.84
N LYS A 275 -1.90 -14.76 0.48
CA LYS A 275 -2.51 -15.39 -0.69
C LYS A 275 -3.98 -15.65 -0.44
N VAL A 276 -4.80 -15.33 -1.42
CA VAL A 276 -6.23 -15.64 -1.40
C VAL A 276 -6.39 -17.07 -1.91
N ALA A 277 -7.11 -17.89 -1.17
CA ALA A 277 -7.32 -19.30 -1.50
C ALA A 277 -8.24 -19.47 -2.72
#